data_ab14997e30e380f014026fe1295d39bd
#
_entry.id   ab14997e30e380f014026fe1295d39bd
#
_cell.length_a   1.000
_cell.length_b   1.000
_cell.length_c   1.000
_cell.angle_alpha   90.00
_cell.angle_beta   90.00
_cell.angle_gamma   90.00
#
_symmetry.space_group_name_H-M   'P 1'
#
loop_
_entity.id
_entity.type
_entity.pdbx_description
1 polymer ?
#
loop_
_entity_poly.entity_id
_entity_poly.type
_entity_poly.pdbx_seq_one_letter_code
_entity_poly.pdbx_strand_id
1 'polypeptide(L)'
;MQTLEPIDTTRSHPTTTLMPPMHVMPMPHSPETLPTAPRRHPLVAATGAALTLTLGLGLLLSLPGCTTVKVDVPSVGVATPDAFDEAAGTASTELSRWWQDIPDPTLQSLIHQALAANADIRVALARVRESRAVVTQAESALYPSLQAFGYTARTQTDSLHGPAIPQVTLPALPAPLPAIQVPDLSPLTHPNVPISSYSGQGFAAAWEVDIFGARRSDAEAARQAALAQGERVHGAQLMVAGDVAANYIEARSLEHRIGLLQRSLSSARRLQRYAQGRFDAGQATRLDIDRARAQIEALESGQAPLQSLLQARLRRLSVLTGQAPETRITLPRPTAAAPADASVIPAQLPAVLPSDVLSRRPDVRGSARVVQALAARVGSAKADLFPRFYVGFLANEGRIEIGNLASNGNFLSWGAGLRLPIFEGGRIRARIAASNAQLDAAVAQHEQTMLTALEDVENAYSARRALDQRAERLSTAWRTSADGARHAQQLFSEGQGLLQSAIEAELAALQREDELIQAQTARALVTVALYKAVGGGWSDASAPKPAATEAETASGKSADQP
;
A
#
# COMPACT_ATOMS: atom_id res chain seq x y z
N MET A 1 17.46 37.22 22.83
CA MET A 1 16.90 37.78 24.06
C MET A 1 15.40 37.94 23.85
N GLN A 2 14.64 36.95 24.25
CA GLN A 2 13.24 37.04 24.67
C GLN A 2 12.91 35.69 25.30
N THR A 3 12.64 35.76 26.58
CA THR A 3 12.35 34.68 27.49
C THR A 3 10.94 34.12 27.26
N LEU A 4 10.81 32.80 27.16
CA LEU A 4 9.53 32.08 27.20
C LEU A 4 9.38 31.41 28.56
N GLU A 5 8.34 31.82 29.29
CA GLU A 5 7.88 31.24 30.55
C GLU A 5 7.23 29.84 30.36
N PRO A 6 7.29 28.97 31.36
CA PRO A 6 6.66 27.65 31.31
C PRO A 6 5.18 27.71 31.70
N ILE A 7 4.32 27.02 30.96
CA ILE A 7 2.89 26.81 31.21
C ILE A 7 2.72 25.68 32.24
N ASP A 8 2.11 26.04 33.37
CA ASP A 8 1.68 25.19 34.48
C ASP A 8 0.42 24.37 34.07
N THR A 9 0.48 23.02 34.08
CA THR A 9 -0.64 22.12 33.84
C THR A 9 -0.98 21.31 35.08
N THR A 10 -1.70 21.94 36.01
CA THR A 10 -2.47 21.22 37.01
C THR A 10 -3.97 21.40 36.72
N ARG A 11 -4.63 20.39 36.17
CA ARG A 11 -6.09 20.26 36.20
C ARG A 11 -6.48 18.85 36.64
N SER A 12 -7.11 18.90 37.81
CA SER A 12 -7.77 17.87 38.59
C SER A 12 -8.83 17.07 37.81
N HIS A 13 -8.83 15.75 38.01
CA HIS A 13 -9.88 14.81 37.59
C HIS A 13 -11.13 14.94 38.46
N PRO A 14 -12.36 14.86 37.90
CA PRO A 14 -13.55 14.66 38.70
C PRO A 14 -13.81 13.18 38.96
N THR A 15 -14.05 12.89 40.20
CA THR A 15 -14.43 11.61 40.82
C THR A 15 -15.78 11.13 40.31
N THR A 16 -15.86 9.90 39.79
CA THR A 16 -17.09 9.22 39.43
C THR A 16 -17.75 8.61 40.66
N THR A 17 -18.91 9.13 41.01
CA THR A 17 -19.75 8.61 42.12
C THR A 17 -20.62 7.47 41.60
N LEU A 18 -20.47 6.29 42.17
CA LEU A 18 -21.30 5.09 41.96
C LEU A 18 -22.68 5.24 42.61
N MET A 19 -23.76 5.04 41.85
CA MET A 19 -25.13 4.90 42.36
C MET A 19 -25.40 3.47 42.86
N PRO A 20 -26.19 3.31 43.93
CA PRO A 20 -26.55 2.01 44.47
C PRO A 20 -27.73 1.35 43.72
N PRO A 21 -27.94 0.03 43.85
CA PRO A 21 -28.91 -0.73 43.06
C PRO A 21 -30.37 -0.54 43.58
N MET A 22 -31.31 -0.41 42.63
CA MET A 22 -32.72 -0.33 42.89
C MET A 22 -33.32 -1.72 43.23
N HIS A 23 -34.06 -1.75 44.31
CA HIS A 23 -34.88 -2.88 44.77
C HIS A 23 -36.11 -3.08 43.86
N VAL A 24 -36.34 -4.34 43.47
CA VAL A 24 -37.56 -4.82 42.76
C VAL A 24 -38.63 -5.06 43.81
N MET A 25 -39.80 -4.43 43.67
CA MET A 25 -41.04 -4.80 44.42
C MET A 25 -41.99 -5.57 43.49
N PRO A 26 -42.72 -6.58 44.02
CA PRO A 26 -43.64 -7.43 43.25
C PRO A 26 -45.03 -6.79 43.12
N MET A 27 -45.65 -6.97 41.95
CA MET A 27 -47.03 -6.59 41.67
C MET A 27 -48.02 -7.68 42.10
N PRO A 28 -49.23 -7.31 42.58
CA PRO A 28 -50.30 -8.27 42.90
C PRO A 28 -51.16 -8.58 41.65
N HIS A 29 -51.57 -9.83 41.56
CA HIS A 29 -52.56 -10.33 40.61
C HIS A 29 -53.98 -9.98 41.04
N SER A 30 -54.88 -9.62 40.09
CA SER A 30 -56.30 -9.95 40.12
C SER A 30 -56.94 -9.83 38.73
N PRO A 31 -57.85 -10.73 38.38
CA PRO A 31 -58.42 -10.82 37.05
C PRO A 31 -59.78 -10.13 36.97
N GLU A 32 -60.03 -9.32 35.95
CA GLU A 32 -61.37 -8.91 35.58
C GLU A 32 -61.68 -9.22 34.09
N THR A 33 -62.79 -9.92 33.93
CA THR A 33 -63.38 -10.33 32.68
C THR A 33 -64.12 -9.18 31.99
N LEU A 34 -63.89 -8.94 30.70
CA LEU A 34 -64.63 -8.04 29.85
C LEU A 34 -65.26 -8.75 28.63
N PRO A 35 -66.40 -8.28 28.12
CA PRO A 35 -67.27 -9.02 27.25
C PRO A 35 -66.87 -9.00 25.77
N THR A 36 -67.21 -10.08 25.08
CA THR A 36 -67.00 -10.35 23.66
C THR A 36 -67.82 -9.43 22.75
N ALA A 37 -67.15 -8.70 21.81
CA ALA A 37 -67.74 -8.00 20.68
C ALA A 37 -67.66 -8.86 19.39
N PRO A 38 -68.56 -8.74 18.43
CA PRO A 38 -68.76 -9.68 17.35
C PRO A 38 -67.69 -9.59 16.24
N ARG A 39 -67.22 -10.77 15.81
CA ARG A 39 -66.34 -10.96 14.66
C ARG A 39 -66.99 -10.52 13.36
N ARG A 40 -66.40 -9.49 12.69
CA ARG A 40 -66.66 -9.20 11.26
C ARG A 40 -65.57 -9.89 10.43
N HIS A 41 -65.99 -10.70 9.46
CA HIS A 41 -65.12 -11.47 8.56
C HIS A 41 -64.31 -10.55 7.63
N PRO A 42 -63.00 -10.72 7.48
CA PRO A 42 -62.18 -9.97 6.51
C PRO A 42 -61.87 -10.85 5.29
N LEU A 43 -62.87 -11.15 4.47
CA LEU A 43 -62.66 -11.97 3.27
C LEU A 43 -62.75 -11.18 1.93
N VAL A 44 -62.98 -9.87 1.94
CA VAL A 44 -63.11 -9.08 0.70
C VAL A 44 -61.92 -8.13 0.46
N ALA A 45 -61.05 -7.87 1.44
CA ALA A 45 -59.89 -7.01 1.27
C ALA A 45 -58.62 -7.70 0.75
N ALA A 46 -58.56 -9.06 0.82
CA ALA A 46 -57.36 -9.82 0.45
C ALA A 46 -57.21 -10.06 -1.07
N THR A 47 -58.30 -10.02 -1.83
CA THR A 47 -58.24 -10.29 -3.28
C THR A 47 -57.81 -9.10 -4.14
N GLY A 48 -58.00 -7.86 -3.67
CA GLY A 48 -57.54 -6.65 -4.38
C GLY A 48 -56.02 -6.43 -4.28
N ALA A 49 -55.45 -6.74 -3.12
CA ALA A 49 -54.01 -6.57 -2.88
C ALA A 49 -53.16 -7.60 -3.62
N ALA A 50 -53.66 -8.85 -3.78
CA ALA A 50 -52.93 -9.88 -4.52
C ALA A 50 -52.89 -9.61 -6.02
N LEU A 51 -53.94 -9.03 -6.61
CA LEU A 51 -53.99 -8.72 -8.05
C LEU A 51 -53.08 -7.56 -8.42
N THR A 52 -52.95 -6.53 -7.57
CA THR A 52 -52.04 -5.41 -7.79
C THR A 52 -50.59 -5.80 -7.59
N LEU A 53 -50.29 -6.73 -6.68
CA LEU A 53 -48.93 -7.25 -6.47
C LEU A 53 -48.45 -8.12 -7.64
N THR A 54 -49.35 -8.97 -8.21
CA THR A 54 -49.01 -9.82 -9.37
C THR A 54 -48.89 -9.03 -10.66
N LEU A 55 -49.68 -7.98 -10.90
CA LEU A 55 -49.48 -7.08 -12.06
C LEU A 55 -48.22 -6.23 -11.94
N GLY A 56 -47.87 -5.75 -10.75
CA GLY A 56 -46.62 -5.03 -10.48
C GLY A 56 -45.39 -5.89 -10.65
N LEU A 57 -45.43 -7.13 -10.20
CA LEU A 57 -44.32 -8.08 -10.32
C LEU A 57 -44.15 -8.61 -11.75
N GLY A 58 -45.25 -8.77 -12.50
CA GLY A 58 -45.23 -9.16 -13.93
C GLY A 58 -44.64 -8.07 -14.82
N LEU A 59 -44.87 -6.78 -14.51
CA LEU A 59 -44.30 -5.65 -15.25
C LEU A 59 -42.80 -5.45 -14.93
N LEU A 60 -42.35 -5.82 -13.74
CA LEU A 60 -40.93 -5.81 -13.35
C LEU A 60 -40.12 -6.95 -14.00
N LEU A 61 -40.75 -8.07 -14.32
CA LEU A 61 -40.10 -9.22 -14.96
C LEU A 61 -40.00 -9.11 -16.49
N SER A 62 -40.70 -8.18 -17.11
CA SER A 62 -40.69 -7.95 -18.57
C SER A 62 -39.75 -6.84 -19.02
N LEU A 63 -38.99 -6.19 -18.10
CA LEU A 63 -37.95 -5.24 -18.49
C LEU A 63 -36.75 -6.01 -19.07
N PRO A 64 -36.36 -5.75 -20.33
CA PRO A 64 -35.16 -6.37 -20.89
C PRO A 64 -33.97 -6.01 -20.02
N GLY A 65 -33.24 -7.05 -19.61
CA GLY A 65 -32.15 -7.09 -18.63
C GLY A 65 -31.53 -5.76 -18.25
N CYS A 66 -31.47 -5.52 -16.94
CA CYS A 66 -30.80 -4.35 -16.34
C CYS A 66 -29.44 -4.12 -16.98
N THR A 67 -29.36 -3.26 -17.99
CA THR A 67 -28.09 -2.93 -18.65
C THR A 67 -27.33 -1.97 -17.75
N THR A 68 -26.32 -2.49 -17.05
CA THR A 68 -25.31 -1.62 -16.43
C THR A 68 -24.73 -0.70 -17.50
N VAL A 69 -24.52 0.57 -17.16
CA VAL A 69 -23.87 1.53 -18.05
C VAL A 69 -22.46 1.01 -18.37
N LYS A 70 -22.28 0.53 -19.60
CA LYS A 70 -20.94 0.10 -20.08
C LYS A 70 -20.10 1.34 -20.34
N VAL A 71 -18.84 1.27 -19.95
CA VAL A 71 -17.83 2.30 -20.26
C VAL A 71 -16.78 1.61 -21.10
N ASP A 72 -16.56 2.13 -22.30
CA ASP A 72 -15.45 1.70 -23.14
C ASP A 72 -14.16 2.28 -22.53
N VAL A 73 -13.25 1.39 -22.17
CA VAL A 73 -11.92 1.79 -21.72
C VAL A 73 -11.10 2.06 -22.98
N PRO A 74 -10.48 3.26 -23.12
CA PRO A 74 -9.63 3.53 -24.26
C PRO A 74 -8.53 2.49 -24.39
N SER A 75 -8.24 2.07 -25.62
CA SER A 75 -7.13 1.16 -25.90
C SER A 75 -5.80 1.88 -25.61
N VAL A 76 -4.89 1.18 -24.97
CA VAL A 76 -3.52 1.67 -24.72
C VAL A 76 -2.74 1.63 -26.03
N GLY A 77 -2.15 2.77 -26.42
CA GLY A 77 -1.50 2.96 -27.73
C GLY A 77 -0.02 2.53 -27.78
N VAL A 78 0.52 1.87 -26.74
CA VAL A 78 1.93 1.50 -26.68
C VAL A 78 2.19 0.25 -27.53
N ALA A 79 2.96 0.40 -28.63
CA ALA A 79 3.47 -0.73 -29.37
C ALA A 79 4.54 -1.46 -28.55
N THR A 80 4.32 -2.74 -28.28
CA THR A 80 5.30 -3.58 -27.57
C THR A 80 6.23 -4.20 -28.61
N PRO A 81 7.56 -3.97 -28.55
CA PRO A 81 8.50 -4.63 -29.45
C PRO A 81 8.56 -6.13 -29.17
N ASP A 82 8.94 -6.93 -30.19
CA ASP A 82 9.03 -8.39 -30.06
C ASP A 82 10.21 -8.82 -29.17
N ALA A 83 11.26 -8.03 -29.11
CA ALA A 83 12.46 -8.28 -28.31
C ALA A 83 13.10 -6.96 -27.86
N PHE A 84 13.95 -7.03 -26.84
CA PHE A 84 14.84 -5.94 -26.48
C PHE A 84 16.08 -5.93 -27.38
N ASP A 85 16.51 -4.75 -27.82
CA ASP A 85 17.68 -4.61 -28.72
C ASP A 85 18.98 -5.05 -28.03
N GLU A 86 19.10 -4.79 -26.75
CA GLU A 86 20.28 -5.04 -25.93
C GLU A 86 20.23 -6.38 -25.17
N ALA A 87 19.17 -7.18 -25.34
CA ALA A 87 19.01 -8.43 -24.61
C ALA A 87 20.09 -9.45 -25.00
N ALA A 88 20.89 -9.85 -24.03
CA ALA A 88 21.95 -10.86 -24.17
C ALA A 88 21.67 -12.13 -23.35
N GLY A 89 20.46 -12.25 -22.77
CA GLY A 89 20.10 -13.37 -21.91
C GLY A 89 19.69 -14.61 -22.69
N THR A 90 20.14 -15.78 -22.27
CA THR A 90 19.80 -17.08 -22.88
C THR A 90 19.11 -18.03 -21.89
N ALA A 91 18.97 -17.64 -20.63
CA ALA A 91 18.48 -18.51 -19.58
C ALA A 91 17.07 -18.15 -19.11
N SER A 92 16.19 -19.15 -19.04
CA SER A 92 14.96 -19.08 -18.27
C SER A 92 15.31 -19.13 -16.79
N THR A 93 15.30 -17.98 -16.10
CA THR A 93 15.59 -17.87 -14.68
C THR A 93 14.30 -17.71 -13.89
N GLU A 94 14.20 -18.36 -12.72
CA GLU A 94 13.11 -18.13 -11.78
C GLU A 94 13.22 -16.70 -11.20
N LEU A 95 12.49 -15.77 -11.81
CA LEU A 95 12.59 -14.34 -11.47
C LEU A 95 11.99 -13.99 -10.10
N SER A 96 11.06 -14.82 -9.58
CA SER A 96 10.36 -14.51 -8.33
C SER A 96 11.27 -14.56 -7.10
N ARG A 97 12.35 -15.33 -7.16
CA ARG A 97 13.33 -15.50 -6.07
C ARG A 97 14.76 -15.48 -6.60
N TRP A 98 15.07 -14.57 -7.50
CA TRP A 98 16.36 -14.44 -8.19
C TRP A 98 17.58 -14.48 -7.25
N TRP A 99 17.43 -14.08 -5.98
CA TRP A 99 18.53 -14.13 -4.99
C TRP A 99 18.85 -15.54 -4.52
N GLN A 100 18.01 -16.54 -4.78
CA GLN A 100 18.31 -17.94 -4.42
C GLN A 100 19.38 -18.55 -5.34
N ASP A 101 19.50 -18.01 -6.55
CA ASP A 101 20.56 -18.41 -7.49
C ASP A 101 21.93 -17.83 -7.11
N ILE A 102 21.97 -16.90 -6.15
CA ILE A 102 23.22 -16.35 -5.63
C ILE A 102 23.74 -17.28 -4.52
N PRO A 103 24.94 -17.84 -4.65
CA PRO A 103 25.48 -18.81 -3.68
C PRO A 103 26.02 -18.12 -2.40
N ASP A 104 25.23 -17.20 -1.82
CA ASP A 104 25.55 -16.51 -0.57
C ASP A 104 24.39 -16.64 0.43
N PRO A 105 24.52 -17.56 1.41
CA PRO A 105 23.47 -17.81 2.39
C PRO A 105 23.21 -16.61 3.30
N THR A 106 24.21 -15.72 3.49
CA THR A 106 24.04 -14.51 4.29
C THR A 106 23.10 -13.53 3.59
N LEU A 107 23.31 -13.30 2.30
CA LEU A 107 22.44 -12.44 1.49
C LEU A 107 21.00 -12.99 1.47
N GLN A 108 20.86 -14.30 1.21
CA GLN A 108 19.55 -14.96 1.20
C GLN A 108 18.81 -14.78 2.54
N SER A 109 19.52 -14.99 3.66
CA SER A 109 18.96 -14.81 5.01
C SER A 109 18.53 -13.37 5.27
N LEU A 110 19.35 -12.39 4.89
CA LEU A 110 19.01 -10.96 5.06
C LEU A 110 17.79 -10.55 4.23
N ILE A 111 17.67 -11.03 2.99
CA ILE A 111 16.47 -10.77 2.16
C ILE A 111 15.24 -11.40 2.80
N HIS A 112 15.32 -12.65 3.26
CA HIS A 112 14.20 -13.30 3.96
C HIS A 112 13.75 -12.53 5.21
N GLN A 113 14.70 -12.10 6.03
CA GLN A 113 14.41 -11.28 7.22
C GLN A 113 13.75 -9.95 6.84
N ALA A 114 14.29 -9.28 5.82
CA ALA A 114 13.73 -8.02 5.36
C ALA A 114 12.31 -8.18 4.81
N LEU A 115 12.04 -9.17 3.97
CA LEU A 115 10.69 -9.44 3.45
C LEU A 115 9.67 -9.74 4.56
N ALA A 116 10.12 -10.33 5.68
CA ALA A 116 9.25 -10.63 6.82
C ALA A 116 9.02 -9.45 7.76
N ALA A 117 10.05 -8.58 7.98
CA ALA A 117 10.03 -7.59 9.06
C ALA A 117 10.04 -6.13 8.60
N ASN A 118 10.28 -5.86 7.31
CA ASN A 118 10.42 -4.50 6.78
C ASN A 118 9.17 -3.63 7.01
N ALA A 119 9.38 -2.38 7.42
CA ALA A 119 8.30 -1.46 7.73
C ALA A 119 7.49 -1.04 6.49
N ASP A 120 8.13 -0.83 5.33
CA ASP A 120 7.45 -0.41 4.10
C ASP A 120 6.49 -1.49 3.59
N ILE A 121 6.88 -2.77 3.69
CA ILE A 121 6.01 -3.91 3.37
C ILE A 121 4.83 -3.97 4.35
N ARG A 122 5.06 -3.75 5.65
CA ARG A 122 4.00 -3.71 6.65
C ARG A 122 3.00 -2.58 6.40
N VAL A 123 3.50 -1.41 6.00
CA VAL A 123 2.66 -0.26 5.59
C VAL A 123 1.84 -0.62 4.36
N ALA A 124 2.45 -1.20 3.33
CA ALA A 124 1.74 -1.63 2.13
C ALA A 124 0.63 -2.65 2.45
N LEU A 125 0.91 -3.65 3.29
CA LEU A 125 -0.08 -4.63 3.76
C LEU A 125 -1.21 -3.98 4.58
N ALA A 126 -0.91 -2.96 5.40
CA ALA A 126 -1.94 -2.21 6.13
C ALA A 126 -2.88 -1.46 5.17
N ARG A 127 -2.33 -0.83 4.12
CA ARG A 127 -3.11 -0.16 3.07
C ARG A 127 -4.00 -1.13 2.27
N VAL A 128 -3.55 -2.37 2.05
CA VAL A 128 -4.42 -3.41 1.46
C VAL A 128 -5.59 -3.73 2.38
N ARG A 129 -5.36 -3.86 3.71
CA ARG A 129 -6.46 -4.08 4.66
C ARG A 129 -7.44 -2.91 4.69
N GLU A 130 -6.93 -1.68 4.69
CA GLU A 130 -7.73 -0.46 4.58
C GLU A 130 -8.58 -0.46 3.31
N SER A 131 -7.97 -0.70 2.14
CA SER A 131 -8.70 -0.70 0.86
C SER A 131 -9.76 -1.80 0.78
N ARG A 132 -9.52 -2.98 1.38
CA ARG A 132 -10.54 -4.04 1.50
C ARG A 132 -11.72 -3.61 2.37
N ALA A 133 -11.48 -2.89 3.46
CA ALA A 133 -12.57 -2.32 4.26
C ALA A 133 -13.38 -1.27 3.47
N VAL A 134 -12.70 -0.46 2.64
CA VAL A 134 -13.38 0.47 1.72
C VAL A 134 -14.22 -0.27 0.67
N VAL A 135 -13.76 -1.44 0.16
CA VAL A 135 -14.58 -2.29 -0.71
C VAL A 135 -15.85 -2.74 0.02
N THR A 136 -15.71 -3.28 1.23
CA THR A 136 -16.88 -3.68 2.04
C THR A 136 -17.84 -2.52 2.28
N GLN A 137 -17.31 -1.33 2.55
CA GLN A 137 -18.12 -0.11 2.69
C GLN A 137 -18.86 0.25 1.40
N ALA A 138 -18.21 0.16 0.24
CA ALA A 138 -18.85 0.42 -1.05
C ALA A 138 -19.91 -0.65 -1.39
N GLU A 139 -19.62 -1.91 -1.11
CA GLU A 139 -20.55 -3.03 -1.30
C GLU A 139 -21.76 -2.95 -0.37
N SER A 140 -21.60 -2.41 0.84
CA SER A 140 -22.72 -2.25 1.78
C SER A 140 -23.84 -1.36 1.22
N ALA A 141 -23.51 -0.45 0.30
CA ALA A 141 -24.49 0.38 -0.40
C ALA A 141 -25.42 -0.41 -1.36
N LEU A 142 -25.09 -1.66 -1.66
CA LEU A 142 -25.93 -2.57 -2.45
C LEU A 142 -27.04 -3.22 -1.62
N TYR A 143 -26.98 -3.15 -0.29
CA TYR A 143 -27.89 -3.79 0.65
C TYR A 143 -28.70 -2.76 1.43
N PRO A 144 -29.87 -3.15 1.97
CA PRO A 144 -30.63 -2.27 2.86
C PRO A 144 -29.85 -1.97 4.15
N SER A 145 -29.95 -0.72 4.60
CA SER A 145 -29.50 -0.33 5.94
C SER A 145 -30.66 -0.41 6.92
N LEU A 146 -30.41 -0.88 8.15
CA LEU A 146 -31.37 -0.89 9.25
C LEU A 146 -30.77 -0.11 10.43
N GLN A 147 -31.52 0.84 10.94
CA GLN A 147 -31.12 1.70 12.05
C GLN A 147 -32.17 1.66 13.16
N ALA A 148 -31.75 1.54 14.40
CA ALA A 148 -32.58 1.84 15.56
C ALA A 148 -32.37 3.29 15.96
N PHE A 149 -33.43 3.98 16.34
CA PHE A 149 -33.36 5.35 16.81
C PHE A 149 -34.26 5.55 18.03
N GLY A 150 -33.90 6.51 18.85
CA GLY A 150 -34.71 6.99 19.96
C GLY A 150 -34.60 8.49 20.03
N TYR A 151 -35.68 9.16 20.35
CA TYR A 151 -35.70 10.59 20.52
C TYR A 151 -36.59 11.00 21.68
N THR A 152 -36.22 12.08 22.33
CA THR A 152 -37.06 12.79 23.29
C THR A 152 -36.87 14.29 23.07
N ALA A 153 -37.98 15.02 23.07
CA ALA A 153 -37.93 16.47 22.99
C ALA A 153 -39.02 17.07 23.87
N ARG A 154 -38.71 18.19 24.45
CA ARG A 154 -39.61 18.98 25.25
C ARG A 154 -39.73 20.39 24.64
N THR A 155 -40.97 20.83 24.42
CA THR A 155 -41.24 22.17 23.90
C THR A 155 -41.77 23.00 25.04
N GLN A 156 -41.11 24.10 25.34
CA GLN A 156 -41.60 25.11 26.26
C GLN A 156 -42.08 26.32 25.42
N THR A 157 -43.36 26.64 25.54
CA THR A 157 -43.95 27.74 24.78
C THR A 157 -44.35 28.82 25.78
N ASP A 158 -43.72 29.97 25.70
CA ASP A 158 -43.97 31.09 26.66
C ASP A 158 -45.16 31.97 26.27
N SER A 159 -45.61 31.93 25.00
CA SER A 159 -46.83 32.63 24.55
C SER A 159 -47.30 32.08 23.20
N LEU A 160 -48.58 31.77 23.09
CA LEU A 160 -49.24 31.40 21.87
C LEU A 160 -49.94 32.63 21.28
N HIS A 161 -49.35 33.22 20.25
CA HIS A 161 -50.02 34.22 19.39
C HIS A 161 -50.15 33.65 17.98
N GLY A 162 -51.31 33.05 17.68
CA GLY A 162 -51.68 32.57 16.34
C GLY A 162 -51.49 31.04 16.14
N PRO A 163 -52.11 30.48 15.12
CA PRO A 163 -52.07 29.04 14.83
C PRO A 163 -50.75 28.66 14.16
N ALA A 164 -49.71 28.50 14.96
CA ALA A 164 -48.46 27.89 14.49
C ALA A 164 -48.36 26.49 15.09
N ILE A 165 -48.68 25.49 14.31
CA ILE A 165 -48.36 24.08 14.64
C ILE A 165 -46.85 23.95 14.44
N PRO A 166 -46.08 23.60 15.48
CA PRO A 166 -44.65 23.25 15.27
C PRO A 166 -44.60 22.07 14.32
N GLN A 167 -43.97 22.24 13.16
CA GLN A 167 -43.63 21.14 12.30
C GLN A 167 -42.60 20.28 13.08
N VAL A 168 -42.96 19.08 13.48
CA VAL A 168 -42.04 18.11 14.03
C VAL A 168 -41.11 17.69 12.91
N THR A 169 -39.96 18.33 12.83
CA THR A 169 -38.92 17.92 11.93
C THR A 169 -38.23 16.74 12.62
N LEU A 170 -38.51 15.53 12.19
CA LEU A 170 -37.71 14.36 12.59
C LEU A 170 -36.24 14.66 12.21
N PRO A 171 -35.28 14.25 13.05
CA PRO A 171 -33.87 14.39 12.70
C PRO A 171 -33.67 13.82 11.30
N ALA A 172 -33.00 14.57 10.44
CA ALA A 172 -32.77 14.19 9.06
C ALA A 172 -32.18 12.80 9.01
N LEU A 173 -32.98 11.86 8.54
CA LEU A 173 -32.45 10.53 8.19
C LEU A 173 -31.35 10.75 7.17
N PRO A 174 -30.24 10.03 7.24
CA PRO A 174 -29.16 10.22 6.28
C PRO A 174 -29.72 10.13 4.87
N ALA A 175 -29.55 11.20 4.10
CA ALA A 175 -30.02 11.26 2.72
C ALA A 175 -29.65 9.97 1.99
N PRO A 176 -30.55 9.35 1.18
CA PRO A 176 -31.48 10.09 0.32
C PRO A 176 -32.98 9.72 0.48
N LEU A 177 -33.47 9.49 1.66
CA LEU A 177 -34.91 9.28 1.80
C LEU A 177 -35.65 10.60 1.59
N PRO A 178 -36.76 10.64 0.80
CA PRO A 178 -37.64 11.81 0.78
C PRO A 178 -38.09 12.07 2.21
N ALA A 179 -38.14 13.36 2.59
CA ALA A 179 -38.68 13.73 3.90
C ALA A 179 -40.07 13.10 4.05
N ILE A 180 -40.19 12.16 5.00
CA ILE A 180 -41.48 11.55 5.32
C ILE A 180 -42.28 12.68 5.96
N GLN A 181 -43.26 13.20 5.23
CA GLN A 181 -44.22 14.13 5.81
C GLN A 181 -45.03 13.33 6.83
N VAL A 182 -44.87 13.69 8.10
CA VAL A 182 -45.74 13.20 9.15
C VAL A 182 -47.15 13.62 8.77
N PRO A 183 -48.18 12.73 8.81
CA PRO A 183 -49.54 13.11 8.51
C PRO A 183 -49.94 14.39 9.26
N ASP A 184 -50.64 15.27 8.59
CA ASP A 184 -51.15 16.49 9.19
C ASP A 184 -52.05 16.15 10.40
N LEU A 185 -51.55 16.40 11.60
CA LEU A 185 -52.27 16.19 12.86
C LEU A 185 -53.17 17.37 13.20
N SER A 186 -53.33 18.33 12.29
CA SER A 186 -54.17 19.53 12.45
C SER A 186 -55.61 19.26 12.92
N PRO A 187 -56.27 18.10 12.55
CA PRO A 187 -57.63 17.83 13.05
C PRO A 187 -57.70 17.48 14.54
N LEU A 188 -56.56 17.16 15.18
CA LEU A 188 -56.47 16.76 16.58
C LEU A 188 -56.07 17.90 17.52
N THR A 189 -55.69 19.04 17.01
CA THR A 189 -55.21 20.17 17.81
C THR A 189 -56.34 21.14 18.13
N HIS A 190 -56.82 21.13 19.36
CA HIS A 190 -57.57 22.26 19.90
C HIS A 190 -56.64 23.46 19.97
N PRO A 191 -57.11 24.69 19.62
CA PRO A 191 -56.23 25.81 19.31
C PRO A 191 -55.39 26.38 20.45
N ASN A 192 -55.31 25.79 21.60
CA ASN A 192 -54.62 26.35 22.73
C ASN A 192 -53.90 25.36 23.69
N VAL A 193 -53.62 24.15 23.25
CA VAL A 193 -52.92 23.19 24.12
C VAL A 193 -51.46 23.05 23.68
N PRO A 194 -50.47 23.53 24.48
CA PRO A 194 -49.06 23.39 24.11
C PRO A 194 -48.62 21.93 24.15
N ILE A 195 -47.95 21.46 23.09
CA ILE A 195 -47.23 20.17 23.15
C ILE A 195 -46.12 20.35 24.17
N SER A 196 -46.15 19.60 25.25
CA SER A 196 -45.20 19.75 26.32
C SER A 196 -44.02 18.77 26.22
N SER A 197 -44.23 17.57 25.70
CA SER A 197 -43.15 16.64 25.41
C SER A 197 -43.55 15.62 24.32
N TYR A 198 -42.59 15.14 23.58
CA TYR A 198 -42.74 13.98 22.74
C TYR A 198 -41.49 13.11 22.83
N SER A 199 -41.69 11.80 22.85
CA SER A 199 -40.62 10.82 22.86
C SER A 199 -41.00 9.64 22.00
N GLY A 200 -40.02 8.98 21.47
CA GLY A 200 -40.26 7.79 20.66
C GLY A 200 -39.01 7.00 20.39
N GLN A 201 -39.21 5.78 19.99
CA GLN A 201 -38.15 4.85 19.57
C GLN A 201 -38.65 4.01 18.40
N GLY A 202 -37.74 3.52 17.62
CA GLY A 202 -38.12 2.74 16.47
C GLY A 202 -36.98 2.24 15.62
N PHE A 203 -37.37 1.69 14.48
CA PHE A 203 -36.46 1.21 13.46
C PHE A 203 -36.76 1.86 12.12
N ALA A 204 -35.71 2.25 11.40
CA ALA A 204 -35.80 2.73 10.03
C ALA A 204 -34.93 1.85 9.14
N ALA A 205 -35.48 1.39 8.03
CA ALA A 205 -34.71 0.73 6.98
C ALA A 205 -34.79 1.52 5.70
N ALA A 206 -33.67 1.60 4.98
CA ALA A 206 -33.56 2.29 3.71
C ALA A 206 -32.70 1.51 2.73
N TRP A 207 -33.12 1.48 1.49
CA TRP A 207 -32.40 0.80 0.42
C TRP A 207 -32.55 1.55 -0.91
N GLU A 208 -31.43 1.81 -1.57
CA GLU A 208 -31.39 2.27 -2.95
C GLU A 208 -31.28 1.06 -3.87
N VAL A 209 -32.32 0.79 -4.66
CA VAL A 209 -32.32 -0.34 -5.61
C VAL A 209 -31.50 0.06 -6.84
N ASP A 210 -30.34 -0.56 -7.01
CA ASP A 210 -29.37 -0.20 -8.06
C ASP A 210 -29.73 -0.81 -9.41
N ILE A 211 -30.75 -0.26 -10.07
CA ILE A 211 -31.22 -0.72 -11.39
C ILE A 211 -30.19 -0.41 -12.48
N PHE A 212 -29.65 0.81 -12.49
CA PHE A 212 -28.74 1.29 -13.54
C PHE A 212 -27.25 1.11 -13.23
N GLY A 213 -26.91 0.49 -12.11
CA GLY A 213 -25.55 0.06 -11.80
C GLY A 213 -24.65 1.15 -11.21
N ALA A 214 -25.20 2.25 -10.69
CA ALA A 214 -24.41 3.29 -10.03
C ALA A 214 -23.61 2.74 -8.85
N ARG A 215 -24.29 2.02 -7.94
CA ARG A 215 -23.70 1.43 -6.73
C ARG A 215 -22.77 0.26 -7.04
N ARG A 216 -23.15 -0.58 -8.01
CA ARG A 216 -22.28 -1.64 -8.52
C ARG A 216 -21.01 -1.09 -9.14
N SER A 217 -21.09 0.01 -9.89
CA SER A 217 -19.92 0.68 -10.45
C SER A 217 -19.02 1.31 -9.37
N ASP A 218 -19.61 1.90 -8.32
CA ASP A 218 -18.82 2.42 -7.17
C ASP A 218 -18.10 1.27 -6.44
N ALA A 219 -18.77 0.14 -6.21
CA ALA A 219 -18.17 -1.05 -5.61
C ALA A 219 -17.05 -1.64 -6.48
N GLU A 220 -17.25 -1.70 -7.81
CA GLU A 220 -16.23 -2.16 -8.74
C GLU A 220 -15.02 -1.21 -8.77
N ALA A 221 -15.23 0.10 -8.75
CA ALA A 221 -14.14 1.07 -8.63
C ALA A 221 -13.31 0.84 -7.35
N ALA A 222 -13.98 0.59 -6.22
CA ALA A 222 -13.31 0.27 -4.96
C ALA A 222 -12.54 -1.06 -5.03
N ARG A 223 -13.11 -2.11 -5.67
CA ARG A 223 -12.41 -3.40 -5.87
C ARG A 223 -11.14 -3.24 -6.70
N GLN A 224 -11.22 -2.55 -7.83
CA GLN A 224 -10.05 -2.34 -8.69
C GLN A 224 -8.98 -1.48 -7.97
N ALA A 225 -9.39 -0.47 -7.20
CA ALA A 225 -8.49 0.31 -6.37
C ALA A 225 -7.80 -0.55 -5.29
N ALA A 226 -8.52 -1.50 -4.70
CA ALA A 226 -7.94 -2.44 -3.73
C ALA A 226 -6.95 -3.42 -4.38
N LEU A 227 -7.23 -3.89 -5.60
CA LEU A 227 -6.30 -4.70 -6.38
C LEU A 227 -5.02 -3.91 -6.71
N ALA A 228 -5.14 -2.63 -7.07
CA ALA A 228 -3.98 -1.76 -7.28
C ALA A 228 -3.12 -1.62 -6.01
N GLN A 229 -3.72 -1.57 -4.82
CA GLN A 229 -2.97 -1.60 -3.56
C GLN A 229 -2.27 -2.96 -3.33
N GLY A 230 -2.84 -4.07 -3.79
CA GLY A 230 -2.19 -5.38 -3.81
C GLY A 230 -0.89 -5.37 -4.60
N GLU A 231 -0.90 -4.79 -5.80
CA GLU A 231 0.30 -4.67 -6.63
C GLU A 231 1.40 -3.80 -5.97
N ARG A 232 1.03 -2.81 -5.16
CA ARG A 232 2.00 -2.01 -4.38
C ARG A 232 2.73 -2.83 -3.31
N VAL A 233 2.12 -3.91 -2.78
CA VAL A 233 2.83 -4.84 -1.89
C VAL A 233 3.93 -5.57 -2.66
N HIS A 234 3.63 -6.07 -3.86
CA HIS A 234 4.61 -6.70 -4.73
C HIS A 234 5.75 -5.73 -5.11
N GLY A 235 5.40 -4.48 -5.42
CA GLY A 235 6.37 -3.41 -5.64
C GLY A 235 7.27 -3.16 -4.43
N ALA A 236 6.72 -3.13 -3.22
CA ALA A 236 7.49 -2.96 -1.99
C ALA A 236 8.43 -4.15 -1.74
N GLN A 237 7.97 -5.39 -1.98
CA GLN A 237 8.80 -6.59 -1.87
C GLN A 237 9.98 -6.56 -2.85
N LEU A 238 9.72 -6.21 -4.11
CA LEU A 238 10.72 -6.05 -5.16
C LEU A 238 11.78 -5.01 -4.78
N MET A 239 11.34 -3.84 -4.31
CA MET A 239 12.25 -2.76 -3.90
C MET A 239 13.09 -3.16 -2.68
N VAL A 240 12.48 -3.75 -1.64
CA VAL A 240 13.17 -4.16 -0.42
C VAL A 240 14.20 -5.25 -0.71
N ALA A 241 13.86 -6.27 -1.50
CA ALA A 241 14.80 -7.33 -1.88
C ALA A 241 16.01 -6.76 -2.65
N GLY A 242 15.76 -5.86 -3.61
CA GLY A 242 16.81 -5.18 -4.36
C GLY A 242 17.69 -4.26 -3.49
N ASP A 243 17.07 -3.51 -2.58
CA ASP A 243 17.79 -2.60 -1.69
C ASP A 243 18.68 -3.35 -0.69
N VAL A 244 18.20 -4.49 -0.15
CA VAL A 244 19.03 -5.37 0.69
C VAL A 244 20.24 -5.89 -0.10
N ALA A 245 20.00 -6.40 -1.31
CA ALA A 245 21.09 -6.91 -2.14
C ALA A 245 22.11 -5.82 -2.50
N ALA A 246 21.65 -4.63 -2.90
CA ALA A 246 22.53 -3.52 -3.23
C ALA A 246 23.39 -3.08 -2.04
N ASN A 247 22.80 -2.88 -0.86
CA ASN A 247 23.55 -2.49 0.35
C ASN A 247 24.50 -3.59 0.82
N TYR A 248 24.12 -4.86 0.66
CA TYR A 248 25.00 -5.99 0.96
C TYR A 248 26.22 -6.04 0.03
N ILE A 249 26.02 -5.94 -1.27
CA ILE A 249 27.08 -5.91 -2.29
C ILE A 249 28.06 -4.75 -2.02
N GLU A 250 27.53 -3.55 -1.75
CA GLU A 250 28.37 -2.39 -1.43
C GLU A 250 29.13 -2.58 -0.11
N ALA A 251 28.50 -3.16 0.93
CA ALA A 251 29.20 -3.43 2.18
C ALA A 251 30.36 -4.40 1.97
N ARG A 252 30.16 -5.48 1.20
CA ARG A 252 31.23 -6.42 0.84
C ARG A 252 32.36 -5.77 0.05
N SER A 253 32.00 -4.94 -0.94
CA SER A 253 32.98 -4.17 -1.70
C SER A 253 33.83 -3.26 -0.80
N LEU A 254 33.19 -2.57 0.14
CA LEU A 254 33.88 -1.68 1.09
C LEU A 254 34.79 -2.46 2.04
N GLU A 255 34.40 -3.66 2.52
CA GLU A 255 35.28 -4.53 3.30
C GLU A 255 36.55 -4.91 2.51
N HIS A 256 36.40 -5.31 1.23
CA HIS A 256 37.53 -5.64 0.37
C HIS A 256 38.44 -4.42 0.13
N ARG A 257 37.88 -3.25 -0.15
CA ARG A 257 38.62 -1.99 -0.37
C ARG A 257 39.36 -1.53 0.89
N ILE A 258 38.77 -1.69 2.08
CA ILE A 258 39.45 -1.41 3.35
C ILE A 258 40.64 -2.36 3.52
N GLY A 259 40.48 -3.65 3.25
CA GLY A 259 41.58 -4.61 3.28
C GLY A 259 42.69 -4.29 2.27
N LEU A 260 42.30 -3.82 1.06
CA LEU A 260 43.23 -3.38 0.03
C LEU A 260 44.01 -2.13 0.48
N LEU A 261 43.33 -1.14 1.03
CA LEU A 261 43.94 0.07 1.58
C LEU A 261 44.97 -0.25 2.67
N GLN A 262 44.66 -1.22 3.56
CA GLN A 262 45.61 -1.69 4.60
C GLN A 262 46.86 -2.32 3.99
N ARG A 263 46.72 -3.10 2.89
CA ARG A 263 47.89 -3.64 2.15
C ARG A 263 48.69 -2.50 1.52
N SER A 264 48.05 -1.52 0.90
CA SER A 264 48.69 -0.34 0.31
C SER A 264 49.48 0.47 1.35
N LEU A 265 48.89 0.70 2.54
CA LEU A 265 49.53 1.36 3.67
C LEU A 265 50.78 0.57 4.17
N SER A 266 50.65 -0.76 4.27
CA SER A 266 51.77 -1.62 4.63
C SER A 266 52.96 -1.48 3.65
N SER A 267 52.67 -1.45 2.35
CA SER A 267 53.67 -1.32 1.29
C SER A 267 54.27 0.08 1.26
N ALA A 268 53.46 1.14 1.40
CA ALA A 268 53.94 2.52 1.48
C ALA A 268 54.85 2.77 2.70
N ARG A 269 54.52 2.16 3.86
CA ARG A 269 55.37 2.23 5.06
C ARG A 269 56.69 1.45 4.88
N ARG A 270 56.70 0.38 4.09
CA ARG A 270 57.95 -0.30 3.71
C ARG A 270 58.81 0.60 2.85
N LEU A 271 58.21 1.31 1.88
CA LEU A 271 58.93 2.27 1.04
C LEU A 271 59.55 3.42 1.85
N GLN A 272 58.79 3.98 2.81
CA GLN A 272 59.28 5.03 3.70
C GLN A 272 60.51 4.57 4.51
N ARG A 273 60.45 3.37 5.12
CA ARG A 273 61.60 2.84 5.87
C ARG A 273 62.81 2.59 4.98
N TYR A 274 62.62 2.13 3.77
CA TYR A 274 63.68 1.99 2.78
C TYR A 274 64.30 3.31 2.38
N ALA A 275 63.47 4.32 2.07
CA ALA A 275 63.93 5.68 1.74
C ALA A 275 64.73 6.32 2.91
N GLN A 276 64.26 6.13 4.16
CA GLN A 276 64.95 6.63 5.35
C GLN A 276 66.32 5.96 5.51
N GLY A 277 66.42 4.61 5.42
CA GLY A 277 67.71 3.93 5.54
C GLY A 277 68.71 4.35 4.46
N ARG A 278 68.27 4.58 3.23
CA ARG A 278 69.11 5.12 2.14
C ARG A 278 69.57 6.55 2.41
N PHE A 279 68.70 7.38 2.95
CA PHE A 279 69.03 8.75 3.35
C PHE A 279 70.07 8.77 4.45
N ASP A 280 69.91 7.95 5.47
CA ASP A 280 70.86 7.84 6.58
C ASP A 280 72.23 7.33 6.09
N ALA A 281 72.27 6.54 5.01
CA ALA A 281 73.49 6.09 4.32
C ALA A 281 74.00 7.11 3.28
N GLY A 282 73.42 8.30 3.15
CA GLY A 282 73.79 9.31 2.18
C GLY A 282 73.46 9.00 0.71
N GLN A 283 72.58 8.01 0.46
CA GLN A 283 72.22 7.49 -0.88
C GLN A 283 70.87 7.95 -1.40
N ALA A 284 70.11 8.71 -0.62
CA ALA A 284 68.80 9.26 -1.00
C ALA A 284 68.68 10.71 -0.55
N THR A 285 67.68 11.39 -1.09
CA THR A 285 67.41 12.82 -0.81
C THR A 285 66.29 12.96 0.23
N ARG A 286 66.20 14.11 0.87
CA ARG A 286 65.04 14.48 1.73
C ARG A 286 63.72 14.37 0.98
N LEU A 287 63.75 14.74 -0.34
CA LEU A 287 62.60 14.63 -1.22
C LEU A 287 62.03 13.22 -1.29
N ASP A 288 62.86 12.19 -1.27
CA ASP A 288 62.41 10.78 -1.34
C ASP A 288 61.63 10.38 -0.08
N ILE A 289 62.08 10.84 1.10
CA ILE A 289 61.37 10.65 2.37
C ILE A 289 60.03 11.39 2.35
N ASP A 290 60.05 12.66 1.95
CA ASP A 290 58.83 13.50 1.95
C ASP A 290 57.78 12.96 0.98
N ARG A 291 58.17 12.42 -0.19
CA ARG A 291 57.31 11.75 -1.15
C ARG A 291 56.66 10.48 -0.52
N ALA A 292 57.45 9.63 0.10
CA ALA A 292 56.96 8.43 0.74
C ALA A 292 55.99 8.74 1.90
N ARG A 293 56.26 9.82 2.66
CA ARG A 293 55.38 10.32 3.71
C ARG A 293 54.08 10.85 3.16
N ALA A 294 54.13 11.69 2.13
CA ALA A 294 52.94 12.23 1.47
C ALA A 294 52.03 11.12 0.91
N GLN A 295 52.61 10.03 0.38
CA GLN A 295 51.87 8.86 -0.08
C GLN A 295 51.15 8.15 1.06
N ILE A 296 51.76 8.00 2.25
CA ILE A 296 51.12 7.40 3.43
C ILE A 296 49.94 8.27 3.89
N GLU A 297 50.17 9.58 4.05
CA GLU A 297 49.12 10.52 4.48
C GLU A 297 47.91 10.50 3.50
N ALA A 298 48.19 10.44 2.20
CA ALA A 298 47.17 10.34 1.17
C ALA A 298 46.35 9.04 1.31
N LEU A 299 47.01 7.91 1.55
CA LEU A 299 46.32 6.63 1.79
C LEU A 299 45.55 6.63 3.11
N GLU A 300 46.13 7.15 4.19
CA GLU A 300 45.46 7.23 5.51
C GLU A 300 44.22 8.10 5.47
N SER A 301 44.25 9.19 4.67
CA SER A 301 43.07 10.06 4.50
C SER A 301 41.83 9.31 3.94
N GLY A 302 42.03 8.23 3.18
CA GLY A 302 40.98 7.42 2.61
C GLY A 302 40.33 6.42 3.61
N GLN A 303 40.99 6.16 4.76
CA GLN A 303 40.53 5.10 5.68
C GLN A 303 39.22 5.43 6.38
N ALA A 304 39.11 6.60 6.98
CA ALA A 304 37.93 7.00 7.74
C ALA A 304 36.66 7.11 6.85
N PRO A 305 36.73 7.68 5.63
CA PRO A 305 35.58 7.69 4.71
C PRO A 305 35.09 6.29 4.35
N LEU A 306 35.97 5.35 4.01
CA LEU A 306 35.58 3.98 3.67
C LEU A 306 34.92 3.27 4.85
N GLN A 307 35.47 3.43 6.06
CA GLN A 307 34.88 2.87 7.28
C GLN A 307 33.49 3.49 7.56
N SER A 308 33.35 4.80 7.39
CA SER A 308 32.07 5.48 7.57
C SER A 308 31.02 4.97 6.59
N LEU A 309 31.38 4.82 5.31
CA LEU A 309 30.49 4.26 4.29
C LEU A 309 30.08 2.82 4.61
N LEU A 310 31.02 1.97 5.02
CA LEU A 310 30.70 0.60 5.44
C LEU A 310 29.68 0.59 6.58
N GLN A 311 29.91 1.39 7.62
CA GLN A 311 28.96 1.50 8.73
C GLN A 311 27.59 2.01 8.29
N ALA A 312 27.55 2.94 7.34
CA ALA A 312 26.29 3.43 6.77
C ALA A 312 25.52 2.31 6.05
N ARG A 313 26.20 1.46 5.26
CA ARG A 313 25.57 0.29 4.58
C ARG A 313 25.07 -0.75 5.58
N LEU A 314 25.86 -1.06 6.61
CA LEU A 314 25.46 -2.01 7.67
C LEU A 314 24.23 -1.49 8.46
N ARG A 315 24.20 -0.20 8.81
CA ARG A 315 23.01 0.42 9.44
C ARG A 315 21.79 0.37 8.54
N ARG A 316 21.96 0.62 7.24
CA ARG A 316 20.84 0.52 6.28
C ARG A 316 20.31 -0.91 6.21
N LEU A 317 21.16 -1.92 6.21
CA LEU A 317 20.74 -3.33 6.27
C LEU A 317 19.96 -3.64 7.56
N SER A 318 20.41 -3.12 8.74
CA SER A 318 19.66 -3.26 9.99
C SER A 318 18.24 -2.69 9.86
N VAL A 319 18.11 -1.47 9.33
CA VAL A 319 16.80 -0.83 9.13
C VAL A 319 15.94 -1.61 8.15
N LEU A 320 16.51 -2.08 7.03
CA LEU A 320 15.78 -2.88 6.04
C LEU A 320 15.26 -4.20 6.61
N THR A 321 16.01 -4.81 7.54
CA THR A 321 15.58 -6.03 8.26
C THR A 321 14.71 -5.76 9.49
N GLY A 322 14.25 -4.52 9.67
CA GLY A 322 13.36 -4.12 10.76
C GLY A 322 14.03 -3.98 12.12
N GLN A 323 15.35 -3.85 12.16
CA GLN A 323 16.14 -3.70 13.38
C GLN A 323 16.57 -2.24 13.59
N ALA A 324 16.89 -1.89 14.83
CA ALA A 324 17.46 -0.59 15.15
C ALA A 324 18.83 -0.40 14.45
N PRO A 325 19.19 0.82 14.00
CA PRO A 325 20.45 1.06 13.30
C PRO A 325 21.70 0.80 14.14
N GLU A 326 21.56 0.76 15.47
CA GLU A 326 22.62 0.39 16.42
C GLU A 326 22.88 -1.13 16.47
N THR A 327 21.94 -1.94 15.98
CA THR A 327 22.11 -3.39 15.89
C THR A 327 23.19 -3.69 14.87
N ARG A 328 24.31 -4.22 15.35
CA ARG A 328 25.47 -4.52 14.49
C ARG A 328 25.22 -5.80 13.70
N ILE A 329 24.93 -5.66 12.42
CA ILE A 329 25.00 -6.78 11.49
C ILE A 329 26.48 -7.09 11.27
N THR A 330 26.89 -8.30 11.64
CA THR A 330 28.24 -8.81 11.38
C THR A 330 28.19 -9.65 10.12
N LEU A 331 28.90 -9.23 9.10
CA LEU A 331 29.07 -10.03 7.90
C LEU A 331 30.14 -11.12 8.20
N PRO A 332 29.89 -12.39 7.84
CA PRO A 332 30.90 -13.44 7.97
C PRO A 332 32.15 -13.04 7.17
N ARG A 333 33.34 -13.29 7.71
CA ARG A 333 34.57 -13.03 6.96
C ARG A 333 34.55 -13.85 5.67
N PRO A 334 34.98 -13.28 4.54
CA PRO A 334 35.15 -14.04 3.32
C PRO A 334 36.11 -15.21 3.64
N THR A 335 35.70 -16.43 3.37
CA THR A 335 36.60 -17.56 3.43
C THR A 335 37.68 -17.34 2.38
N ALA A 336 38.95 -17.60 2.72
CA ALA A 336 40.10 -17.41 1.81
C ALA A 336 39.98 -18.20 0.49
N ALA A 337 39.05 -19.13 0.41
CA ALA A 337 38.69 -19.91 -0.78
C ALA A 337 37.61 -19.23 -1.67
N ALA A 338 36.92 -18.17 -1.18
CA ALA A 338 36.06 -17.41 -2.06
C ALA A 338 36.99 -16.51 -2.90
N PRO A 339 37.04 -16.68 -4.23
CA PRO A 339 37.82 -15.78 -5.06
C PRO A 339 37.36 -14.35 -4.77
N ALA A 340 38.29 -13.39 -4.87
CA ALA A 340 38.03 -11.96 -4.80
C ALA A 340 37.05 -11.51 -5.92
N ASP A 341 36.68 -12.40 -6.80
CA ASP A 341 35.55 -12.29 -7.68
C ASP A 341 34.31 -12.08 -6.83
N ALA A 342 33.81 -10.86 -6.85
CA ALA A 342 32.48 -10.52 -6.38
C ALA A 342 31.42 -11.21 -7.25
N SER A 343 31.58 -12.51 -7.46
CA SER A 343 30.62 -13.40 -8.15
C SER A 343 29.43 -13.75 -7.25
N VAL A 344 29.04 -12.80 -6.41
CA VAL A 344 27.75 -12.79 -5.71
C VAL A 344 26.59 -12.68 -6.71
N ILE A 345 26.84 -12.74 -8.03
CA ILE A 345 25.83 -12.45 -9.03
C ILE A 345 25.86 -13.50 -10.12
N PRO A 346 24.69 -13.98 -10.58
CA PRO A 346 24.60 -14.88 -11.70
C PRO A 346 25.37 -14.33 -12.92
N ALA A 347 26.23 -15.18 -13.48
CA ALA A 347 26.97 -14.82 -14.70
C ALA A 347 26.02 -14.65 -15.89
N GLN A 348 24.89 -15.37 -15.88
CA GLN A 348 23.88 -15.34 -16.92
C GLN A 348 22.78 -14.34 -16.58
N LEU A 349 22.39 -13.55 -17.58
CA LEU A 349 21.28 -12.62 -17.47
C LEU A 349 19.98 -13.31 -17.84
N PRO A 350 18.83 -12.94 -17.22
CA PRO A 350 17.55 -13.49 -17.62
C PRO A 350 17.22 -13.08 -19.06
N ALA A 351 16.76 -14.04 -19.87
CA ALA A 351 16.15 -13.75 -21.16
C ALA A 351 14.66 -13.48 -20.92
N VAL A 352 14.23 -12.25 -21.12
CA VAL A 352 12.84 -11.82 -20.87
C VAL A 352 12.34 -11.08 -22.09
N LEU A 353 11.10 -11.36 -22.51
CA LEU A 353 10.44 -10.62 -23.58
C LEU A 353 9.83 -9.32 -23.04
N PRO A 354 9.73 -8.25 -23.86
CA PRO A 354 9.05 -7.02 -23.46
C PRO A 354 7.62 -7.25 -22.96
N SER A 355 6.86 -8.13 -23.57
CA SER A 355 5.51 -8.52 -23.13
C SER A 355 5.49 -9.14 -21.74
N ASP A 356 6.51 -9.95 -21.40
CA ASP A 356 6.61 -10.58 -20.08
C ASP A 356 6.91 -9.55 -19.00
N VAL A 357 7.79 -8.58 -19.29
CA VAL A 357 8.08 -7.47 -18.40
C VAL A 357 6.82 -6.69 -18.07
N LEU A 358 6.06 -6.28 -19.10
CA LEU A 358 4.82 -5.52 -18.93
C LEU A 358 3.76 -6.30 -18.14
N SER A 359 3.71 -7.62 -18.28
CA SER A 359 2.76 -8.47 -17.55
C SER A 359 3.17 -8.73 -16.09
N ARG A 360 4.47 -8.69 -15.77
CA ARG A 360 5.02 -9.03 -14.45
C ARG A 360 5.24 -7.82 -13.54
N ARG A 361 5.58 -6.66 -14.08
CA ARG A 361 5.90 -5.48 -13.27
C ARG A 361 4.71 -4.99 -12.44
N PRO A 362 4.86 -4.89 -11.11
CA PRO A 362 3.77 -4.48 -10.23
C PRO A 362 3.26 -3.06 -10.48
N ASP A 363 4.13 -2.13 -10.93
CA ASP A 363 3.76 -0.76 -11.26
C ASP A 363 2.88 -0.70 -12.51
N VAL A 364 3.18 -1.49 -13.55
CA VAL A 364 2.38 -1.62 -14.77
C VAL A 364 1.02 -2.27 -14.46
N ARG A 365 1.01 -3.37 -13.71
CA ARG A 365 -0.22 -4.04 -13.26
C ARG A 365 -1.07 -3.12 -12.40
N GLY A 366 -0.44 -2.39 -11.47
CA GLY A 366 -1.11 -1.45 -10.58
C GLY A 366 -1.76 -0.29 -11.32
N SER A 367 -1.06 0.32 -12.30
CA SER A 367 -1.61 1.40 -13.13
C SER A 367 -2.77 0.93 -14.01
N ALA A 368 -2.71 -0.30 -14.56
CA ALA A 368 -3.84 -0.90 -15.27
C ALA A 368 -5.09 -1.05 -14.39
N ARG A 369 -4.93 -1.45 -13.11
CA ARG A 369 -6.04 -1.50 -12.15
C ARG A 369 -6.61 -0.12 -11.83
N VAL A 370 -5.77 0.92 -11.78
CA VAL A 370 -6.23 2.31 -11.60
C VAL A 370 -7.09 2.76 -12.79
N VAL A 371 -6.70 2.45 -14.01
CA VAL A 371 -7.52 2.72 -15.22
C VAL A 371 -8.89 2.04 -15.10
N GLN A 372 -8.94 0.76 -14.71
CA GLN A 372 -10.20 0.03 -14.52
C GLN A 372 -11.06 0.66 -13.41
N ALA A 373 -10.45 1.10 -12.30
CA ALA A 373 -11.17 1.78 -11.22
C ALA A 373 -11.81 3.09 -11.68
N LEU A 374 -11.10 3.89 -12.47
CA LEU A 374 -11.61 5.16 -12.99
C LEU A 374 -12.64 4.95 -14.09
N ALA A 375 -12.50 3.93 -14.92
CA ALA A 375 -13.56 3.55 -15.88
C ALA A 375 -14.87 3.18 -15.15
N ALA A 376 -14.79 2.44 -14.05
CA ALA A 376 -15.95 2.13 -13.23
C ALA A 376 -16.56 3.41 -12.61
N ARG A 377 -15.76 4.41 -12.20
CA ARG A 377 -16.25 5.72 -11.73
C ARG A 377 -16.97 6.50 -12.82
N VAL A 378 -16.51 6.44 -14.07
CA VAL A 378 -17.25 7.01 -15.23
C VAL A 378 -18.61 6.34 -15.35
N GLY A 379 -18.68 5.00 -15.17
CA GLY A 379 -19.94 4.27 -15.15
C GLY A 379 -20.91 4.78 -14.09
N SER A 380 -20.43 4.96 -12.87
CA SER A 380 -21.22 5.54 -11.77
C SER A 380 -21.70 6.96 -12.09
N ALA A 381 -20.81 7.83 -12.63
CA ALA A 381 -21.17 9.19 -13.01
C ALA A 381 -22.20 9.25 -14.14
N LYS A 382 -22.11 8.37 -15.14
CA LYS A 382 -23.11 8.25 -16.22
C LYS A 382 -24.45 7.72 -15.70
N ALA A 383 -24.43 6.84 -14.71
CA ALA A 383 -25.65 6.32 -14.07
C ALA A 383 -26.45 7.42 -13.34
N ASP A 384 -25.84 8.54 -12.96
CA ASP A 384 -26.52 9.70 -12.38
C ASP A 384 -27.51 10.40 -13.34
N LEU A 385 -27.45 10.10 -14.65
CA LEU A 385 -28.43 10.59 -15.62
C LEU A 385 -29.78 9.86 -15.54
N PHE A 386 -29.80 8.69 -14.92
CA PHE A 386 -30.97 7.82 -14.87
C PHE A 386 -31.74 7.96 -13.54
N PRO A 387 -33.01 7.50 -13.50
CA PRO A 387 -33.79 7.51 -12.27
C PRO A 387 -33.13 6.66 -11.16
N ARG A 388 -33.21 7.12 -9.92
CA ARG A 388 -32.81 6.36 -8.73
C ARG A 388 -34.04 5.88 -7.97
N PHE A 389 -34.08 4.64 -7.58
CA PHE A 389 -35.19 3.99 -6.90
C PHE A 389 -34.83 3.73 -5.44
N TYR A 390 -35.74 4.09 -4.56
CA TYR A 390 -35.59 3.93 -3.13
C TYR A 390 -36.72 3.11 -2.54
N VAL A 391 -36.45 2.26 -1.58
CA VAL A 391 -37.41 1.58 -0.73
C VAL A 391 -37.11 1.94 0.71
N GLY A 392 -38.15 2.33 1.45
CA GLY A 392 -38.03 2.68 2.86
C GLY A 392 -39.05 1.99 3.72
N PHE A 393 -38.67 1.74 4.97
CA PHE A 393 -39.49 1.17 6.01
C PHE A 393 -39.24 1.94 7.31
N LEU A 394 -40.31 2.24 8.03
CA LEU A 394 -40.26 2.92 9.33
C LEU A 394 -41.26 2.27 10.29
N ALA A 395 -40.78 1.77 11.40
CA ALA A 395 -41.56 1.35 12.55
C ALA A 395 -41.19 2.25 13.73
N ASN A 396 -42.17 2.93 14.29
CA ASN A 396 -41.95 3.86 15.41
C ASN A 396 -43.05 3.65 16.48
N GLU A 397 -42.64 3.60 17.73
CA GLU A 397 -43.49 3.72 18.88
C GLU A 397 -43.21 5.06 19.55
N GLY A 398 -44.23 5.85 19.79
CA GLY A 398 -44.05 7.20 20.34
C GLY A 398 -45.10 7.56 21.39
N ARG A 399 -44.69 8.49 22.27
CA ARG A 399 -45.54 9.12 23.26
C ARG A 399 -45.54 10.64 23.04
N ILE A 400 -46.74 11.19 22.96
CA ILE A 400 -46.96 12.63 22.87
C ILE A 400 -47.73 13.06 24.13
N GLU A 401 -47.22 14.08 24.81
CA GLU A 401 -47.87 14.70 25.93
C GLU A 401 -48.26 16.13 25.56
N ILE A 402 -49.54 16.45 25.67
CA ILE A 402 -50.09 17.75 25.35
C ILE A 402 -50.83 18.23 26.61
N GLY A 403 -50.21 19.14 27.38
CA GLY A 403 -50.74 19.52 28.68
C GLY A 403 -50.89 18.32 29.61
N ASN A 404 -52.11 18.01 30.04
CA ASN A 404 -52.40 16.88 30.92
C ASN A 404 -52.84 15.59 30.17
N LEU A 405 -52.83 15.63 28.85
CA LEU A 405 -53.21 14.49 28.01
C LEU A 405 -51.95 13.81 27.52
N ALA A 406 -51.84 12.51 27.74
CA ALA A 406 -50.79 11.65 27.17
C ALA A 406 -51.39 10.67 26.18
N SER A 407 -50.83 10.55 24.97
CA SER A 407 -51.19 9.58 23.97
C SER A 407 -49.97 8.75 23.56
N ASN A 408 -50.14 7.42 23.54
CA ASN A 408 -49.15 6.50 22.99
C ASN A 408 -49.65 5.98 21.65
N GLY A 409 -48.77 5.84 20.68
CA GLY A 409 -49.11 5.35 19.35
C GLY A 409 -47.98 4.57 18.69
N ASN A 410 -48.35 3.58 17.90
CA ASN A 410 -47.44 2.84 17.04
C ASN A 410 -47.67 3.25 15.60
N PHE A 411 -46.59 3.51 14.89
CA PHE A 411 -46.62 3.90 13.50
C PHE A 411 -45.77 2.94 12.68
N LEU A 412 -46.38 2.38 11.64
CA LEU A 412 -45.70 1.50 10.68
C LEU A 412 -45.94 2.04 9.29
N SER A 413 -44.88 2.37 8.59
CA SER A 413 -44.97 2.78 7.18
C SER A 413 -43.88 2.11 6.35
N TRP A 414 -44.23 1.91 5.09
CA TRP A 414 -43.29 1.51 4.06
C TRP A 414 -43.62 2.27 2.79
N GLY A 415 -42.63 2.48 1.94
CA GLY A 415 -42.82 3.22 0.70
C GLY A 415 -41.70 2.99 -0.29
N ALA A 416 -42.01 3.25 -1.54
CA ALA A 416 -41.03 3.31 -2.61
C ALA A 416 -41.03 4.72 -3.21
N GLY A 417 -39.83 5.22 -3.54
CA GLY A 417 -39.60 6.52 -4.11
C GLY A 417 -38.78 6.48 -5.39
N LEU A 418 -39.01 7.44 -6.26
CA LEU A 418 -38.25 7.65 -7.49
C LEU A 418 -37.69 9.08 -7.48
N ARG A 419 -36.40 9.21 -7.78
CA ARG A 419 -35.76 10.51 -8.03
C ARG A 419 -35.21 10.52 -9.46
N LEU A 420 -35.75 11.41 -10.30
CA LEU A 420 -35.28 11.65 -11.65
C LEU A 420 -34.74 13.08 -11.75
N PRO A 421 -33.45 13.31 -12.10
CA PRO A 421 -32.93 14.66 -12.31
C PRO A 421 -33.46 15.20 -13.67
N ILE A 422 -34.33 16.21 -13.63
CA ILE A 422 -34.90 16.86 -14.85
C ILE A 422 -34.03 18.05 -15.27
N PHE A 423 -33.66 18.89 -14.31
CA PHE A 423 -32.81 20.05 -14.51
C PHE A 423 -31.83 20.22 -13.38
N GLU A 424 -30.54 20.22 -13.70
CA GLU A 424 -29.42 20.25 -12.73
C GLU A 424 -28.37 21.33 -13.09
N GLY A 425 -28.71 22.28 -13.95
CA GLY A 425 -27.81 23.37 -14.36
C GLY A 425 -26.46 22.86 -14.96
N GLY A 426 -26.44 21.66 -15.54
CA GLY A 426 -25.23 21.07 -16.13
C GLY A 426 -24.35 20.26 -15.17
N ARG A 427 -24.68 20.19 -13.87
CA ARG A 427 -23.88 19.53 -12.82
C ARG A 427 -23.53 18.08 -13.16
N ILE A 428 -24.49 17.26 -13.61
CA ILE A 428 -24.23 15.84 -13.91
C ILE A 428 -23.33 15.72 -15.14
N ARG A 429 -23.57 16.51 -16.19
CA ARG A 429 -22.73 16.54 -17.40
C ARG A 429 -21.29 16.95 -17.07
N ALA A 430 -21.11 17.97 -16.23
CA ALA A 430 -19.79 18.39 -15.75
C ALA A 430 -19.09 17.28 -14.93
N ARG A 431 -19.82 16.55 -14.07
CA ARG A 431 -19.27 15.41 -13.33
C ARG A 431 -18.81 14.30 -14.27
N ILE A 432 -19.59 13.96 -15.31
CA ILE A 432 -19.20 12.96 -16.32
C ILE A 432 -17.96 13.43 -17.07
N ALA A 433 -17.92 14.69 -17.51
CA ALA A 433 -16.76 15.25 -18.20
C ALA A 433 -15.49 15.20 -17.32
N ALA A 434 -15.60 15.55 -16.04
CA ALA A 434 -14.50 15.46 -15.10
C ALA A 434 -14.04 14.00 -14.90
N SER A 435 -14.97 13.04 -14.79
CA SER A 435 -14.64 11.63 -14.64
C SER A 435 -13.96 11.04 -15.91
N ASN A 436 -14.41 11.46 -17.11
CA ASN A 436 -13.75 11.09 -18.36
C ASN A 436 -12.31 11.65 -18.41
N ALA A 437 -12.11 12.92 -18.10
CA ALA A 437 -10.77 13.52 -18.08
C ALA A 437 -9.83 12.84 -17.07
N GLN A 438 -10.36 12.37 -15.93
CA GLN A 438 -9.59 11.57 -14.98
C GLN A 438 -9.22 10.19 -15.55
N LEU A 439 -10.11 9.55 -16.29
CA LEU A 439 -9.82 8.29 -16.99
C LEU A 439 -8.77 8.50 -18.08
N ASP A 440 -8.89 9.54 -18.91
CA ASP A 440 -7.91 9.85 -19.96
C ASP A 440 -6.52 10.11 -19.36
N ALA A 441 -6.44 10.84 -18.26
CA ALA A 441 -5.19 11.07 -17.53
C ALA A 441 -4.58 9.77 -17.00
N ALA A 442 -5.41 8.84 -16.50
CA ALA A 442 -4.92 7.54 -16.01
C ALA A 442 -4.44 6.63 -17.13
N VAL A 443 -5.07 6.67 -18.30
CA VAL A 443 -4.61 5.95 -19.50
C VAL A 443 -3.23 6.46 -19.91
N ALA A 444 -3.07 7.78 -20.04
CA ALA A 444 -1.77 8.38 -20.38
C ALA A 444 -0.68 8.05 -19.33
N GLN A 445 -1.03 8.05 -18.04
CA GLN A 445 -0.11 7.65 -16.98
C GLN A 445 0.27 6.16 -17.06
N HIS A 446 -0.66 5.30 -17.43
CA HIS A 446 -0.39 3.88 -17.65
C HIS A 446 0.54 3.67 -18.87
N GLU A 447 0.29 4.35 -19.99
CA GLU A 447 1.19 4.37 -21.15
C GLU A 447 2.60 4.81 -20.79
N GLN A 448 2.73 5.91 -20.04
CA GLN A 448 4.04 6.38 -19.55
C GLN A 448 4.73 5.34 -18.65
N THR A 449 3.97 4.66 -17.79
CA THR A 449 4.52 3.60 -16.92
C THR A 449 5.03 2.42 -17.75
N MET A 450 4.32 2.03 -18.82
CA MET A 450 4.76 0.98 -19.73
C MET A 450 6.05 1.37 -20.47
N LEU A 451 6.11 2.59 -21.01
CA LEU A 451 7.31 3.09 -21.72
C LEU A 451 8.52 3.14 -20.78
N THR A 452 8.35 3.67 -19.57
CA THR A 452 9.42 3.70 -18.56
C THR A 452 9.84 2.29 -18.17
N ALA A 453 8.91 1.34 -18.10
CA ALA A 453 9.23 -0.06 -17.80
C ALA A 453 10.14 -0.69 -18.87
N LEU A 454 9.87 -0.43 -20.13
CA LEU A 454 10.70 -0.91 -21.24
C LEU A 454 12.07 -0.21 -21.26
N GLU A 455 12.09 1.12 -21.05
CA GLU A 455 13.31 1.92 -20.93
C GLU A 455 14.23 1.42 -19.82
N ASP A 456 13.69 1.15 -18.62
CA ASP A 456 14.46 0.65 -17.48
C ASP A 456 15.21 -0.64 -17.79
N VAL A 457 14.55 -1.57 -18.52
CA VAL A 457 15.15 -2.85 -18.88
C VAL A 457 16.24 -2.66 -19.94
N GLU A 458 15.98 -1.87 -20.98
CA GLU A 458 16.94 -1.59 -22.04
C GLU A 458 18.19 -0.89 -21.49
N ASN A 459 17.99 0.14 -20.66
CA ASN A 459 19.09 0.83 -19.97
C ASN A 459 19.91 -0.10 -19.08
N ALA A 460 19.24 -1.05 -18.37
CA ALA A 460 19.93 -1.99 -17.51
C ALA A 460 20.79 -3.00 -18.31
N TYR A 461 20.28 -3.52 -19.45
CA TYR A 461 21.06 -4.38 -20.34
C TYR A 461 22.27 -3.65 -20.93
N SER A 462 22.06 -2.44 -21.47
CA SER A 462 23.12 -1.61 -22.06
C SER A 462 24.21 -1.28 -21.01
N ALA A 463 23.82 -0.81 -19.82
CA ALA A 463 24.74 -0.53 -18.71
C ALA A 463 25.51 -1.79 -18.27
N ARG A 464 24.83 -2.94 -18.21
CA ARG A 464 25.48 -4.22 -17.85
C ARG A 464 26.55 -4.60 -18.88
N ARG A 465 26.25 -4.52 -20.17
CA ARG A 465 27.21 -4.81 -21.24
C ARG A 465 28.45 -3.90 -21.16
N ALA A 466 28.24 -2.60 -20.95
CA ALA A 466 29.33 -1.64 -20.80
C ALA A 466 30.21 -1.96 -19.58
N LEU A 467 29.60 -2.36 -18.46
CA LEU A 467 30.32 -2.73 -17.25
C LEU A 467 31.03 -4.08 -17.35
N ASP A 468 30.49 -5.04 -18.11
CA ASP A 468 31.18 -6.31 -18.40
C ASP A 468 32.48 -6.04 -19.17
N GLN A 469 32.44 -5.22 -20.23
CA GLN A 469 33.62 -4.83 -21.00
C GLN A 469 34.64 -4.08 -20.13
N ARG A 470 34.18 -3.15 -19.27
CA ARG A 470 35.05 -2.42 -18.35
C ARG A 470 35.73 -3.34 -17.35
N ALA A 471 34.98 -4.25 -16.74
CA ALA A 471 35.52 -5.21 -15.75
C ALA A 471 36.55 -6.16 -16.39
N GLU A 472 36.31 -6.61 -17.63
CA GLU A 472 37.25 -7.44 -18.39
C GLU A 472 38.58 -6.67 -18.65
N ARG A 473 38.50 -5.43 -19.14
CA ARG A 473 39.70 -4.60 -19.38
C ARG A 473 40.46 -4.31 -18.10
N LEU A 474 39.78 -3.98 -17.00
CA LEU A 474 40.41 -3.75 -15.70
C LEU A 474 40.98 -5.03 -15.10
N SER A 475 40.36 -6.20 -15.31
CA SER A 475 40.89 -7.49 -14.91
C SER A 475 42.24 -7.78 -15.62
N THR A 476 42.29 -7.53 -16.94
CA THR A 476 43.53 -7.67 -17.70
C THR A 476 44.60 -6.70 -17.21
N ALA A 477 44.25 -5.42 -17.00
CA ALA A 477 45.18 -4.40 -16.51
C ALA A 477 45.71 -4.73 -15.11
N TRP A 478 44.84 -5.21 -14.20
CA TRP A 478 45.24 -5.66 -12.88
C TRP A 478 46.20 -6.85 -12.95
N ARG A 479 45.87 -7.90 -13.73
CA ARG A 479 46.73 -9.08 -13.89
C ARG A 479 48.12 -8.67 -14.40
N THR A 480 48.18 -7.87 -15.44
CA THR A 480 49.46 -7.37 -16.01
C THR A 480 50.25 -6.58 -14.98
N SER A 481 49.58 -5.69 -14.21
CA SER A 481 50.27 -4.91 -13.15
C SER A 481 50.74 -5.80 -12.00
N ALA A 482 49.97 -6.81 -11.61
CA ALA A 482 50.31 -7.79 -10.57
C ALA A 482 51.51 -8.67 -11.01
N ASP A 483 51.54 -9.07 -12.28
CA ASP A 483 52.68 -9.79 -12.86
C ASP A 483 53.92 -8.91 -12.87
N GLY A 484 53.83 -7.65 -13.28
CA GLY A 484 54.92 -6.67 -13.23
C GLY A 484 55.45 -6.45 -11.79
N ALA A 485 54.54 -6.38 -10.81
CA ALA A 485 54.94 -6.27 -9.40
C ALA A 485 55.69 -7.52 -8.92
N ARG A 486 55.27 -8.73 -9.32
CA ARG A 486 55.96 -9.98 -8.99
C ARG A 486 57.37 -10.04 -9.62
N HIS A 487 57.49 -9.64 -10.91
CA HIS A 487 58.79 -9.59 -11.57
C HIS A 487 59.73 -8.57 -10.92
N ALA A 488 59.23 -7.36 -10.59
CA ALA A 488 60.02 -6.35 -9.90
C ALA A 488 60.48 -6.84 -8.51
N GLN A 489 59.66 -7.59 -7.78
CA GLN A 489 59.98 -8.20 -6.51
C GLN A 489 61.05 -9.31 -6.69
N GLN A 490 60.97 -10.11 -7.75
CA GLN A 490 61.95 -11.14 -8.08
C GLN A 490 63.32 -10.51 -8.40
N LEU A 491 63.34 -9.52 -9.29
CA LEU A 491 64.57 -8.79 -9.64
C LEU A 491 65.25 -8.19 -8.39
N PHE A 492 64.45 -7.62 -7.48
CA PHE A 492 64.98 -7.17 -6.20
C PHE A 492 65.59 -8.28 -5.36
N SER A 493 64.91 -9.45 -5.24
CA SER A 493 65.41 -10.59 -4.46
C SER A 493 66.70 -11.18 -5.03
N GLU A 494 66.90 -11.07 -6.34
CA GLU A 494 68.10 -11.52 -7.06
C GLU A 494 69.22 -10.45 -7.06
N GLY A 495 68.97 -9.28 -6.45
CA GLY A 495 69.94 -8.17 -6.39
C GLY A 495 70.07 -7.38 -7.68
N GLN A 496 69.20 -7.59 -8.67
CA GLN A 496 69.18 -6.94 -9.99
C GLN A 496 68.25 -5.73 -10.06
N GLY A 497 67.45 -5.47 -9.02
CA GLY A 497 66.46 -4.39 -8.97
C GLY A 497 66.49 -3.60 -7.66
N LEU A 498 65.85 -2.44 -7.65
CA LEU A 498 65.71 -1.60 -6.47
C LEU A 498 64.41 -2.01 -5.71
N LEU A 499 64.45 -2.04 -4.39
CA LEU A 499 63.27 -2.26 -3.55
C LEU A 499 62.19 -1.19 -3.81
N GLN A 500 62.62 0.06 -4.10
CA GLN A 500 61.71 1.14 -4.46
C GLN A 500 60.82 0.79 -5.66
N SER A 501 61.43 0.33 -6.76
CA SER A 501 60.71 -0.08 -7.96
C SER A 501 59.76 -1.25 -7.72
N ALA A 502 60.16 -2.20 -6.88
CA ALA A 502 59.30 -3.33 -6.51
C ALA A 502 58.05 -2.88 -5.69
N ILE A 503 58.22 -1.94 -4.74
CA ILE A 503 57.10 -1.41 -3.93
C ILE A 503 56.21 -0.48 -4.76
N GLU A 504 56.78 0.34 -5.63
CA GLU A 504 55.98 1.21 -6.54
C GLU A 504 55.13 0.35 -7.49
N ALA A 505 55.68 -0.70 -8.05
CA ALA A 505 54.92 -1.65 -8.88
C ALA A 505 53.82 -2.36 -8.09
N GLU A 506 54.07 -2.76 -6.82
CA GLU A 506 53.05 -3.32 -5.93
C GLU A 506 51.92 -2.32 -5.64
N LEU A 507 52.24 -1.07 -5.33
CA LEU A 507 51.24 -0.01 -5.10
C LEU A 507 50.38 0.25 -6.36
N ALA A 508 51.02 0.25 -7.55
CA ALA A 508 50.30 0.37 -8.81
C ALA A 508 49.35 -0.83 -9.05
N ALA A 509 49.79 -2.03 -8.75
CA ALA A 509 48.93 -3.25 -8.85
C ALA A 509 47.74 -3.20 -7.89
N LEU A 510 47.96 -2.73 -6.65
CA LEU A 510 46.91 -2.55 -5.65
C LEU A 510 45.89 -1.47 -6.06
N GLN A 511 46.33 -0.42 -6.73
CA GLN A 511 45.43 0.58 -7.29
C GLN A 511 44.55 0.00 -8.41
N ARG A 512 45.13 -0.79 -9.33
CA ARG A 512 44.35 -1.47 -10.38
C ARG A 512 43.36 -2.48 -9.78
N GLU A 513 43.71 -3.15 -8.69
CA GLU A 513 42.82 -4.02 -7.95
C GLU A 513 41.61 -3.26 -7.39
N ASP A 514 41.82 -2.05 -6.81
CA ASP A 514 40.70 -1.20 -6.32
C ASP A 514 39.76 -0.78 -7.46
N GLU A 515 40.29 -0.38 -8.61
CA GLU A 515 39.50 -0.02 -9.80
C GLU A 515 38.69 -1.23 -10.30
N LEU A 516 39.26 -2.44 -10.28
CA LEU A 516 38.57 -3.67 -10.66
C LEU A 516 37.43 -3.99 -9.69
N ILE A 517 37.68 -3.90 -8.37
CA ILE A 517 36.65 -4.13 -7.33
C ILE A 517 35.47 -3.15 -7.52
N GLN A 518 35.76 -1.88 -7.79
CA GLN A 518 34.72 -0.89 -8.05
C GLN A 518 33.90 -1.21 -9.32
N ALA A 519 34.54 -1.64 -10.40
CA ALA A 519 33.87 -2.04 -11.63
C ALA A 519 33.00 -3.30 -11.45
N GLN A 520 33.51 -4.30 -10.74
CA GLN A 520 32.75 -5.50 -10.38
C GLN A 520 31.55 -5.18 -9.49
N THR A 521 31.71 -4.27 -8.52
CA THR A 521 30.62 -3.78 -7.69
C THR A 521 29.54 -3.07 -8.51
N ALA A 522 29.93 -2.17 -9.41
CA ALA A 522 29.01 -1.48 -10.29
C ALA A 522 28.24 -2.45 -11.19
N ARG A 523 28.93 -3.45 -11.75
CA ARG A 523 28.34 -4.55 -12.52
C ARG A 523 27.29 -5.30 -11.72
N ALA A 524 27.61 -5.58 -10.47
CA ALA A 524 26.76 -6.25 -9.52
C ALA A 524 25.49 -5.46 -9.25
N LEU A 525 25.60 -4.19 -8.98
CA LEU A 525 24.48 -3.31 -8.70
C LEU A 525 23.54 -3.16 -9.90
N VAL A 526 24.09 -3.06 -11.11
CA VAL A 526 23.28 -3.01 -12.35
C VAL A 526 22.54 -4.33 -12.58
N THR A 527 23.12 -5.47 -12.21
CA THR A 527 22.41 -6.74 -12.30
C THR A 527 21.22 -6.79 -11.34
N VAL A 528 21.36 -6.30 -10.11
CA VAL A 528 20.24 -6.15 -9.18
C VAL A 528 19.19 -5.19 -9.76
N ALA A 529 19.63 -4.08 -10.37
CA ALA A 529 18.72 -3.14 -11.04
C ALA A 529 17.98 -3.80 -12.21
N LEU A 530 18.64 -4.66 -13.00
CA LEU A 530 18.00 -5.43 -14.06
C LEU A 530 16.91 -6.37 -13.50
N TYR A 531 17.19 -7.12 -12.43
CA TYR A 531 16.17 -7.96 -11.80
C TYR A 531 14.97 -7.15 -11.28
N LYS A 532 15.21 -5.94 -10.78
CA LYS A 532 14.14 -5.01 -10.41
C LYS A 532 13.37 -4.55 -11.65
N ALA A 533 14.06 -4.19 -12.72
CA ALA A 533 13.45 -3.70 -13.96
C ALA A 533 12.57 -4.75 -14.65
N VAL A 534 12.97 -6.02 -14.63
CA VAL A 534 12.17 -7.12 -15.20
C VAL A 534 11.03 -7.59 -14.29
N GLY A 535 10.85 -6.96 -13.12
CA GLY A 535 9.77 -7.30 -12.19
C GLY A 535 10.04 -8.57 -11.37
N GLY A 536 11.30 -8.94 -11.13
CA GLY A 536 11.69 -10.08 -10.30
C GLY A 536 11.58 -9.78 -8.80
N GLY A 537 11.44 -10.81 -7.96
CA GLY A 537 11.49 -10.66 -6.49
C GLY A 537 10.15 -10.76 -5.76
N TRP A 538 9.10 -11.21 -6.43
CA TRP A 538 7.79 -11.48 -5.85
C TRP A 538 7.08 -12.63 -6.58
N SER A 539 6.07 -13.25 -5.93
CA SER A 539 5.22 -14.27 -6.53
C SER A 539 3.77 -14.09 -6.07
N ASP A 540 2.81 -14.45 -6.91
CA ASP A 540 1.37 -14.42 -6.55
C ASP A 540 1.06 -15.35 -5.36
N ALA A 541 1.87 -16.39 -5.13
CA ALA A 541 1.74 -17.30 -3.98
C ALA A 541 2.00 -16.61 -2.62
N SER A 542 2.63 -15.45 -2.61
CA SER A 542 2.89 -14.66 -1.40
C SER A 542 1.75 -13.68 -1.04
N ALA A 543 0.70 -13.58 -1.85
CA ALA A 543 -0.50 -12.84 -1.49
C ALA A 543 -1.16 -13.51 -0.27
N PRO A 544 -1.45 -12.77 0.82
CA PRO A 544 -2.10 -13.36 1.98
C PRO A 544 -3.43 -13.96 1.55
N LYS A 545 -3.55 -15.28 1.70
CA LYS A 545 -4.79 -16.02 1.47
C LYS A 545 -5.90 -15.31 2.27
N PRO A 546 -7.06 -14.99 1.68
CA PRO A 546 -8.14 -14.40 2.45
C PRO A 546 -8.40 -15.31 3.65
N ALA A 547 -8.44 -14.73 4.87
CA ALA A 547 -8.82 -15.46 6.06
C ALA A 547 -10.18 -16.07 5.77
N ALA A 548 -10.24 -17.41 5.75
CA ALA A 548 -11.50 -18.11 5.64
C ALA A 548 -12.38 -17.61 6.78
N THR A 549 -13.55 -17.10 6.44
CA THR A 549 -14.54 -16.62 7.40
C THR A 549 -14.85 -17.80 8.32
N GLU A 550 -14.50 -17.70 9.60
CA GLU A 550 -14.74 -18.71 10.64
C GLU A 550 -16.25 -18.98 10.89
N ALA A 551 -17.11 -18.63 9.95
CA ALA A 551 -18.57 -18.79 10.06
C ALA A 551 -19.08 -20.18 9.64
N GLU A 552 -18.24 -21.06 9.08
CA GLU A 552 -18.73 -22.37 8.57
C GLU A 552 -18.48 -23.56 9.51
N THR A 553 -17.79 -23.37 10.64
CA THR A 553 -17.50 -24.46 11.59
C THR A 553 -18.46 -24.57 12.79
N ALA A 554 -19.44 -23.67 12.91
CA ALA A 554 -20.38 -23.69 14.02
C ALA A 554 -21.68 -24.47 13.74
N SER A 555 -21.92 -24.95 12.49
CA SER A 555 -23.17 -25.66 12.12
C SER A 555 -23.05 -27.18 12.02
N GLY A 556 -21.93 -27.78 12.38
CA GLY A 556 -21.65 -29.20 12.14
C GLY A 556 -21.60 -30.11 13.38
N LYS A 557 -22.11 -29.67 14.55
CA LYS A 557 -22.10 -30.56 15.75
C LYS A 557 -23.43 -30.52 16.54
N SER A 558 -24.47 -31.10 15.99
CA SER A 558 -25.61 -31.56 16.79
C SER A 558 -26.48 -32.53 15.97
N ALA A 559 -26.08 -33.78 15.86
CA ALA A 559 -26.95 -34.96 15.68
C ALA A 559 -26.02 -36.18 15.60
N ASP A 560 -25.80 -36.83 16.72
CA ASP A 560 -25.74 -38.27 16.91
C ASP A 560 -25.16 -38.62 18.29
N GLN A 561 -26.02 -38.96 19.19
CA GLN A 561 -25.78 -40.04 20.15
C GLN A 561 -27.13 -40.49 20.75
N PRO A 562 -27.23 -41.79 21.12
CA PRO A 562 -28.40 -42.65 20.98
C PRO A 562 -29.45 -42.47 22.06
#